data_46c796e2f5707f1f7a601e4259280dd1
#
_entry.id   46c796e2f5707f1f7a601e4259280dd1
#
_cell.length_a   1.000
_cell.length_b   1.000
_cell.length_c   1.000
_cell.angle_alpha   90.00
_cell.angle_beta   90.00
_cell.angle_gamma   90.00
#
_symmetry.space_group_name_H-M   'P 1'
#
loop_
_entity.id
_entity.type
_entity.pdbx_description
1 polymer ?
#
loop_
_entity_poly.entity_id
_entity_poly.type
_entity_poly.pdbx_seq_one_letter_code
_entity_poly.pdbx_strand_id
1 'polypeptide(L)'
;MRVRRLFTDLFDYLPLTALIDNQIFCLHGGLSPSIDSLDNIRALDRIQEVPHEGPMCDLLWSDPDDRCGWGISPRGAGYTFGQDISEAFNHNNGLTLVARAHQLVMEGYNWSQDRNVVTIFSGRSLASVIASRLLYGILMAIKHLTTAIDVVIRLLSWKLTSILNIPCKLLLDFRLILQIGTNKSL
;
A
#
# COMPACT_ATOMS: atom_id res chain seq x y z
N MET A 1 -7.48 -9.31 -25.42
CA MET A 1 -6.05 -9.48 -25.06
C MET A 1 -5.31 -8.14 -24.91
N ARG A 2 -5.42 -7.18 -25.81
CA ARG A 2 -4.65 -5.91 -25.79
C ARG A 2 -4.93 -5.02 -24.55
N VAL A 3 -6.17 -4.91 -24.13
CA VAL A 3 -6.55 -4.06 -22.97
C VAL A 3 -5.99 -4.59 -21.66
N ARG A 4 -6.09 -5.91 -21.40
CA ARG A 4 -5.52 -6.53 -20.18
C ARG A 4 -4.02 -6.25 -20.06
N ARG A 5 -3.26 -6.37 -21.15
CA ARG A 5 -1.83 -6.13 -21.14
C ARG A 5 -1.46 -4.69 -20.80
N LEU A 6 -2.23 -3.70 -21.30
CA LEU A 6 -2.02 -2.29 -20.96
C LEU A 6 -2.23 -2.01 -19.47
N PHE A 7 -3.17 -2.72 -18.82
CA PHE A 7 -3.37 -2.62 -17.37
C PHE A 7 -2.25 -3.28 -16.58
N THR A 8 -1.82 -4.48 -16.97
CA THR A 8 -0.72 -5.15 -16.27
C THR A 8 0.58 -4.38 -16.41
N ASP A 9 0.90 -3.89 -17.60
CA ASP A 9 2.08 -3.06 -17.83
C ASP A 9 2.06 -1.76 -17.00
N LEU A 10 0.87 -1.21 -16.73
CA LEU A 10 0.73 -0.03 -15.88
C LEU A 10 0.90 -0.34 -14.39
N PHE A 11 0.46 -1.51 -13.92
CA PHE A 11 0.57 -1.89 -12.51
C PHE A 11 2.04 -2.00 -12.08
N ASP A 12 2.95 -2.34 -12.97
CA ASP A 12 4.39 -2.39 -12.68
C ASP A 12 4.94 -1.02 -12.25
N TYR A 13 4.31 0.09 -12.70
CA TYR A 13 4.72 1.44 -12.33
C TYR A 13 4.13 1.95 -11.02
N LEU A 14 3.19 1.22 -10.40
CA LEU A 14 2.60 1.64 -9.14
C LEU A 14 3.61 1.53 -7.99
N PRO A 15 3.60 2.46 -7.02
CA PRO A 15 4.45 2.37 -5.85
C PRO A 15 4.06 1.17 -4.98
N LEU A 16 5.03 0.46 -4.42
CA LEU A 16 4.82 -0.66 -3.49
C LEU A 16 4.44 -0.17 -2.09
N THR A 17 4.98 0.98 -1.69
CA THR A 17 4.84 1.51 -0.34
C THR A 17 4.71 3.03 -0.36
N ALA A 18 4.21 3.59 0.73
CA ALA A 18 4.17 5.04 0.96
C ALA A 18 4.61 5.36 2.38
N LEU A 19 5.23 6.52 2.57
CA LEU A 19 5.65 7.02 3.88
C LEU A 19 4.93 8.35 4.15
N ILE A 20 4.23 8.43 5.29
CA ILE A 20 3.50 9.62 5.70
C ILE A 20 4.24 10.27 6.85
N ASP A 21 4.56 11.56 6.71
CA ASP A 21 5.22 12.40 7.72
C ASP A 21 6.51 11.77 8.28
N ASN A 22 7.18 10.92 7.50
CA ASN A 22 8.34 10.12 7.91
C ASN A 22 8.10 9.23 9.15
N GLN A 23 6.86 8.95 9.51
CA GLN A 23 6.50 8.21 10.71
C GLN A 23 5.60 7.02 10.47
N ILE A 24 4.73 7.07 9.46
CA ILE A 24 3.78 5.99 9.18
C ILE A 24 4.17 5.33 7.87
N PHE A 25 4.51 4.06 7.96
CA PHE A 25 4.89 3.24 6.81
C PHE A 25 3.68 2.47 6.28
N CYS A 26 3.24 2.79 5.06
CA CYS A 26 2.07 2.21 4.43
C CYS A 26 2.47 1.22 3.34
N LEU A 27 1.87 0.03 3.36
CA LEU A 27 2.07 -1.02 2.37
C LEU A 27 0.82 -1.91 2.25
N HIS A 28 0.82 -2.83 1.29
CA HIS A 28 -0.35 -3.72 1.10
C HIS A 28 -0.31 -4.93 2.04
N GLY A 29 0.76 -5.74 2.01
CA GLY A 29 0.94 -6.95 2.80
C GLY A 29 1.63 -6.68 4.14
N GLY A 30 2.94 -6.86 4.21
CA GLY A 30 3.69 -6.72 5.45
C GLY A 30 5.19 -6.62 5.25
N LEU A 31 5.93 -6.81 6.33
CA LEU A 31 7.39 -6.72 6.35
C LEU A 31 8.05 -7.91 5.65
N SER A 32 9.32 -7.76 5.32
CA SER A 32 10.16 -8.79 4.69
C SER A 32 11.41 -9.03 5.52
N PRO A 33 11.86 -10.28 5.71
CA PRO A 33 13.13 -10.58 6.36
C PRO A 33 14.35 -10.08 5.57
N SER A 34 14.18 -9.71 4.31
CA SER A 34 15.24 -9.16 3.47
C SER A 34 15.29 -7.62 3.48
N ILE A 35 14.42 -6.96 4.25
CA ILE A 35 14.30 -5.49 4.29
C ILE A 35 14.44 -5.02 5.74
N ASP A 36 15.59 -4.49 6.08
CA ASP A 36 15.86 -3.90 7.39
C ASP A 36 15.64 -2.39 7.42
N SER A 37 15.74 -1.73 6.28
CA SER A 37 15.63 -0.27 6.16
C SER A 37 14.76 0.16 4.98
N LEU A 38 14.22 1.38 5.08
CA LEU A 38 13.47 2.00 3.98
C LEU A 38 14.33 2.20 2.72
N ASP A 39 15.64 2.30 2.85
CA ASP A 39 16.55 2.43 1.70
C ASP A 39 16.64 1.13 0.90
N ASN A 40 16.51 -0.02 1.54
CA ASN A 40 16.40 -1.29 0.84
C ASN A 40 15.19 -1.31 -0.09
N ILE A 41 14.06 -0.71 0.35
CA ILE A 41 12.84 -0.61 -0.47
C ILE A 41 13.05 0.32 -1.66
N ARG A 42 13.75 1.45 -1.46
CA ARG A 42 14.06 2.40 -2.53
C ARG A 42 14.97 1.81 -3.61
N ALA A 43 15.81 0.84 -3.22
CA ALA A 43 16.73 0.15 -4.12
C ALA A 43 16.09 -0.98 -4.93
N LEU A 44 14.84 -1.36 -4.64
CA LEU A 44 14.15 -2.42 -5.37
C LEU A 44 13.89 -2.02 -6.82
N ASP A 45 14.22 -2.92 -7.74
CA ASP A 45 13.69 -2.87 -9.11
C ASP A 45 12.23 -3.32 -9.09
N ARG A 46 11.31 -2.34 -9.01
CA ARG A 46 9.87 -2.60 -8.90
C ARG A 46 9.14 -2.61 -10.24
N ILE A 47 9.82 -2.22 -11.33
CA ILE A 47 9.19 -2.14 -12.66
C ILE A 47 9.26 -3.51 -13.34
N GLN A 48 8.52 -4.44 -12.76
CA GLN A 48 8.42 -5.82 -13.22
C GLN A 48 7.14 -6.47 -12.70
N GLU A 49 6.76 -7.59 -13.28
CA GLU A 49 5.73 -8.45 -12.68
C GLU A 49 6.18 -8.93 -11.30
N VAL A 50 5.25 -8.99 -10.34
CA VAL A 50 5.58 -9.39 -8.96
C VAL A 50 6.18 -10.79 -8.96
N PRO A 51 7.42 -10.96 -8.46
CA PRO A 51 8.05 -12.28 -8.34
C PRO A 51 7.26 -13.19 -7.38
N HIS A 52 7.45 -14.49 -7.48
CA HIS A 52 6.82 -15.46 -6.57
C HIS A 52 7.47 -15.49 -5.19
N GLU A 53 8.66 -14.92 -5.04
CA GLU A 53 9.43 -14.85 -3.79
C GLU A 53 10.29 -13.59 -3.77
N GLY A 54 10.85 -13.25 -2.61
CA GLY A 54 11.73 -12.11 -2.43
C GLY A 54 11.03 -10.86 -1.88
N PRO A 55 11.78 -9.78 -1.63
CA PRO A 55 11.31 -8.63 -0.85
C PRO A 55 10.08 -7.93 -1.47
N MET A 56 10.00 -7.85 -2.79
CA MET A 56 8.83 -7.28 -3.46
C MET A 56 7.57 -8.13 -3.23
N CYS A 57 7.70 -9.45 -3.30
CA CYS A 57 6.62 -10.39 -2.99
C CYS A 57 6.20 -10.25 -1.52
N ASP A 58 7.18 -10.19 -0.60
CA ASP A 58 6.91 -10.13 0.83
C ASP A 58 6.13 -8.86 1.23
N LEU A 59 6.51 -7.69 0.68
CA LEU A 59 5.78 -6.43 0.92
C LEU A 59 4.30 -6.50 0.51
N LEU A 60 3.95 -7.40 -0.40
CA LEU A 60 2.58 -7.56 -0.90
C LEU A 60 1.81 -8.70 -0.23
N TRP A 61 2.50 -9.70 0.34
CA TRP A 61 1.89 -10.95 0.80
C TRP A 61 2.08 -11.28 2.28
N SER A 62 3.03 -10.64 2.99
CA SER A 62 3.29 -10.93 4.40
C SER A 62 2.16 -10.46 5.31
N ASP A 63 1.99 -11.16 6.44
CA ASP A 63 0.96 -10.89 7.44
C ASP A 63 1.55 -10.77 8.85
N PRO A 64 1.01 -9.90 9.74
CA PRO A 64 1.33 -9.94 11.17
C PRO A 64 0.79 -11.21 11.83
N ASP A 65 1.53 -11.75 12.79
CA ASP A 65 1.18 -12.95 13.56
C ASP A 65 1.37 -12.65 15.07
N ASP A 66 0.64 -13.33 15.91
CA ASP A 66 0.78 -13.23 17.38
C ASP A 66 2.05 -13.92 17.90
N ARG A 67 2.63 -14.83 17.13
CA ARG A 67 3.89 -15.52 17.45
C ARG A 67 5.07 -14.59 17.16
N CYS A 68 6.08 -14.60 18.05
CA CYS A 68 7.32 -13.86 17.84
C CYS A 68 8.13 -14.44 16.67
N GLY A 69 8.95 -13.57 16.07
CA GLY A 69 9.87 -13.92 14.99
C GLY A 69 9.20 -14.01 13.62
N TRP A 70 9.94 -14.55 12.67
CA TRP A 70 9.50 -14.82 11.33
C TRP A 70 8.90 -16.21 11.19
N GLY A 71 7.83 -16.34 10.41
CA GLY A 71 7.23 -17.61 10.06
C GLY A 71 6.94 -17.68 8.56
N ILE A 72 6.70 -18.89 8.06
CA ILE A 72 6.28 -19.10 6.66
C ILE A 72 4.79 -18.76 6.58
N SER A 73 4.41 -17.93 5.60
CA SER A 73 3.01 -17.60 5.38
C SER A 73 2.21 -18.82 4.90
N PRO A 74 1.04 -19.10 5.49
CA PRO A 74 0.15 -20.16 5.01
C PRO A 74 -0.47 -19.85 3.63
N ARG A 75 -0.26 -18.65 3.11
CA ARG A 75 -0.73 -18.23 1.77
C ARG A 75 0.10 -18.80 0.63
N GLY A 76 1.26 -19.41 0.93
CA GLY A 76 2.20 -19.89 -0.08
C GLY A 76 3.10 -18.82 -0.69
N ALA A 77 3.01 -17.55 -0.18
CA ALA A 77 3.85 -16.42 -0.56
C ALA A 77 4.01 -15.49 0.65
N GLY A 78 5.17 -14.81 0.76
CA GLY A 78 5.49 -13.93 1.88
C GLY A 78 5.74 -14.67 3.19
N TYR A 79 5.79 -13.90 4.27
CA TYR A 79 6.10 -14.39 5.62
C TYR A 79 5.03 -13.94 6.62
N THR A 80 5.02 -14.57 7.78
CA THR A 80 4.39 -14.01 8.98
C THR A 80 5.46 -13.38 9.86
N PHE A 81 5.12 -12.29 10.55
CA PHE A 81 6.05 -11.56 11.41
C PHE A 81 5.40 -11.21 12.75
N GLY A 82 6.18 -11.39 13.82
CA GLY A 82 5.76 -11.12 15.18
C GLY A 82 5.93 -9.66 15.60
N GLN A 83 5.48 -9.36 16.83
CA GLN A 83 5.60 -8.04 17.43
C GLN A 83 7.06 -7.58 17.55
N ASP A 84 7.97 -8.46 17.93
CA ASP A 84 9.40 -8.21 18.01
C ASP A 84 9.99 -7.69 16.69
N ILE A 85 9.51 -8.21 15.57
CA ILE A 85 9.95 -7.80 14.23
C ILE A 85 9.42 -6.40 13.90
N SER A 86 8.14 -6.15 14.14
CA SER A 86 7.55 -4.84 13.83
C SER A 86 8.09 -3.73 14.73
N GLU A 87 8.33 -4.00 16.00
CA GLU A 87 8.98 -3.06 16.94
C GLU A 87 10.40 -2.71 16.49
N ALA A 88 11.20 -3.74 16.16
CA ALA A 88 12.57 -3.54 15.69
C ALA A 88 12.60 -2.75 14.38
N PHE A 89 11.72 -3.07 13.43
CA PHE A 89 11.63 -2.35 12.16
C PHE A 89 11.23 -0.88 12.36
N ASN A 90 10.20 -0.62 13.17
CA ASN A 90 9.75 0.74 13.49
C ASN A 90 10.87 1.53 14.17
N HIS A 91 11.51 0.96 15.18
CA HIS A 91 12.60 1.61 15.91
C HIS A 91 13.79 1.95 14.99
N ASN A 92 14.24 0.99 14.19
CA ASN A 92 15.41 1.16 13.31
C ASN A 92 15.19 2.19 12.22
N ASN A 93 13.95 2.39 11.80
CA ASN A 93 13.59 3.32 10.73
C ASN A 93 12.97 4.64 11.23
N GLY A 94 12.91 4.86 12.56
CA GLY A 94 12.30 6.06 13.14
C GLY A 94 10.79 6.17 12.87
N LEU A 95 10.12 5.03 12.72
CA LEU A 95 8.69 4.94 12.45
C LEU A 95 7.90 4.76 13.75
N THR A 96 6.66 5.19 13.74
CA THR A 96 5.70 4.98 14.83
C THR A 96 4.68 3.89 14.52
N LEU A 97 4.48 3.59 13.24
CA LEU A 97 3.38 2.72 12.82
C LEU A 97 3.63 2.10 11.44
N VAL A 98 3.31 0.82 11.33
CA VAL A 98 3.10 0.12 10.05
C VAL A 98 1.60 0.05 9.77
N ALA A 99 1.14 0.67 8.70
CA ALA A 99 -0.25 0.63 8.25
C ALA A 99 -0.35 -0.25 7.01
N ARG A 100 -1.17 -1.29 7.09
CA ARG A 100 -1.28 -2.30 6.02
C ARG A 100 -2.73 -2.72 5.77
N ALA A 101 -2.98 -3.48 4.72
CA ALA A 101 -4.29 -4.00 4.35
C ALA A 101 -4.30 -5.54 4.32
N HIS A 102 -4.63 -6.17 3.22
CA HIS A 102 -4.47 -7.59 2.86
C HIS A 102 -5.28 -8.62 3.68
N GLN A 103 -5.56 -8.38 4.97
CA GLN A 103 -6.40 -9.25 5.80
C GLN A 103 -7.78 -8.65 5.97
N LEU A 104 -8.83 -9.51 5.85
CA LEU A 104 -10.21 -9.10 6.07
C LEU A 104 -10.41 -8.70 7.54
N VAL A 105 -10.91 -7.49 7.74
CA VAL A 105 -11.33 -6.98 9.04
C VAL A 105 -12.76 -6.45 8.91
N MET A 106 -13.72 -7.09 9.58
CA MET A 106 -15.15 -6.76 9.44
C MET A 106 -15.50 -5.37 9.96
N GLU A 107 -14.77 -4.88 10.96
CA GLU A 107 -14.93 -3.55 11.56
C GLU A 107 -14.25 -2.44 10.76
N GLY A 108 -13.50 -2.79 9.71
CA GLY A 108 -12.77 -1.87 8.86
C GLY A 108 -11.33 -1.63 9.28
N TYR A 109 -10.95 -1.84 10.53
CA TYR A 109 -9.58 -1.77 11.02
C TYR A 109 -9.35 -2.66 12.23
N ASN A 110 -8.09 -3.07 12.45
CA ASN A 110 -7.64 -3.82 13.62
C ASN A 110 -6.22 -3.43 14.01
N TRP A 111 -6.01 -3.10 15.29
CA TRP A 111 -4.71 -2.89 15.86
C TRP A 111 -4.11 -4.23 16.29
N SER A 112 -2.84 -4.43 16.03
CA SER A 112 -2.08 -5.61 16.43
C SER A 112 -0.68 -5.22 16.92
N GLN A 113 0.01 -6.17 17.57
CA GLN A 113 1.42 -6.03 17.97
C GLN A 113 1.69 -4.75 18.79
N ASP A 114 0.93 -4.58 19.87
CA ASP A 114 1.01 -3.41 20.77
C ASP A 114 0.93 -2.05 20.00
N ARG A 115 0.05 -1.99 19.04
CA ARG A 115 -0.19 -0.82 18.15
C ARG A 115 0.98 -0.45 17.24
N ASN A 116 1.95 -1.32 17.07
CA ASN A 116 3.00 -1.15 16.05
C ASN A 116 2.47 -1.38 14.63
N VAL A 117 1.37 -2.13 14.50
CA VAL A 117 0.76 -2.47 13.22
C VAL A 117 -0.75 -2.19 13.27
N VAL A 118 -1.28 -1.59 12.22
CA VAL A 118 -2.73 -1.49 11.97
C VAL A 118 -3.07 -2.13 10.64
N THR A 119 -4.02 -3.06 10.66
CA THR A 119 -4.63 -3.61 9.44
C THR A 119 -5.88 -2.81 9.12
N ILE A 120 -6.01 -2.33 7.90
CA ILE A 120 -7.14 -1.52 7.43
C ILE A 120 -7.76 -2.24 6.24
N PHE A 121 -9.06 -2.50 6.32
CA PHE A 121 -9.81 -3.16 5.25
C PHE A 121 -11.12 -2.42 5.00
N SER A 122 -11.48 -2.19 3.74
CA SER A 122 -12.72 -1.50 3.36
C SER A 122 -13.93 -2.37 3.68
N GLY A 123 -14.34 -2.41 4.96
CA GLY A 123 -15.55 -3.09 5.40
C GLY A 123 -16.82 -2.25 5.13
N ARG A 124 -17.99 -2.86 5.28
CA ARG A 124 -19.29 -2.22 5.10
C ARG A 124 -19.55 -1.05 6.08
N SER A 125 -18.80 -0.94 7.16
CA SER A 125 -18.98 0.09 8.18
C SER A 125 -17.94 1.21 8.08
N LEU A 126 -18.00 1.97 7.00
CA LEU A 126 -17.18 3.19 6.84
C LEU A 126 -17.49 4.24 7.94
N ALA A 127 -18.64 4.14 8.59
CA ALA A 127 -19.09 5.09 9.61
C ALA A 127 -18.30 4.99 10.93
N SER A 128 -17.81 3.82 11.32
CA SER A 128 -17.04 3.66 12.56
C SER A 128 -15.58 4.13 12.41
N VAL A 129 -15.05 4.13 11.19
CA VAL A 129 -13.67 4.54 10.88
C VAL A 129 -13.51 6.07 10.88
N ILE A 130 -14.61 6.79 10.66
CA ILE A 130 -14.61 8.27 10.62
C ILE A 130 -14.42 8.89 12.00
N ALA A 131 -14.65 8.16 13.08
CA ALA A 131 -14.66 8.70 14.45
C ALA A 131 -13.27 9.02 15.04
N SER A 132 -12.15 8.59 14.42
CA SER A 132 -10.81 8.89 14.93
C SER A 132 -9.99 9.68 13.90
N ARG A 133 -9.62 10.89 14.26
CA ARG A 133 -8.82 11.83 13.43
C ARG A 133 -7.51 11.22 12.92
N LEU A 134 -6.90 10.30 13.65
CA LEU A 134 -5.65 9.64 13.29
C LEU A 134 -5.87 8.61 12.17
N LEU A 135 -6.93 7.83 12.29
CA LEU A 135 -7.35 6.87 11.26
C LEU A 135 -7.75 7.57 9.95
N TYR A 136 -8.29 8.79 10.03
CA TYR A 136 -8.66 9.54 8.84
C TYR A 136 -7.43 9.92 7.98
N GLY A 137 -6.31 10.30 8.59
CA GLY A 137 -5.06 10.55 7.88
C GLY A 137 -4.51 9.28 7.18
N ILE A 138 -4.49 8.17 7.91
CA ILE A 138 -4.04 6.86 7.40
C ILE A 138 -5.00 6.36 6.31
N LEU A 139 -6.31 6.49 6.53
CA LEU A 139 -7.33 6.13 5.54
C LEU A 139 -7.23 7.01 4.29
N MET A 140 -6.92 8.30 4.44
CA MET A 140 -6.71 9.19 3.31
C MET A 140 -5.45 8.83 2.53
N ALA A 141 -4.37 8.42 3.17
CA ALA A 141 -3.17 7.98 2.48
C ALA A 141 -3.37 6.63 1.78
N ILE A 142 -4.05 5.68 2.42
CA ILE A 142 -4.44 4.41 1.78
C ILE A 142 -5.49 4.66 0.70
N LYS A 143 -6.42 5.60 0.92
CA LYS A 143 -7.36 6.05 -0.10
C LYS A 143 -6.67 6.80 -1.24
N HIS A 144 -5.57 7.49 -0.99
CA HIS A 144 -4.72 8.04 -2.05
C HIS A 144 -3.94 6.95 -2.80
N LEU A 145 -3.52 5.87 -2.14
CA LEU A 145 -2.99 4.68 -2.84
C LEU A 145 -4.08 3.98 -3.68
N THR A 146 -5.28 3.79 -3.12
CA THR A 146 -6.43 3.27 -3.88
C THR A 146 -6.96 4.30 -4.87
N THR A 147 -6.87 5.61 -4.60
CA THR A 147 -7.22 6.67 -5.53
C THR A 147 -6.16 6.81 -6.63
N ALA A 148 -4.90 6.51 -6.37
CA ALA A 148 -3.91 6.36 -7.44
C ALA A 148 -4.29 5.20 -8.37
N ILE A 149 -4.79 4.09 -7.83
CA ILE A 149 -5.37 2.99 -8.61
C ILE A 149 -6.65 3.44 -9.33
N ASP A 150 -7.54 4.18 -8.66
CA ASP A 150 -8.75 4.74 -9.27
C ASP A 150 -8.45 5.82 -10.32
N VAL A 151 -7.43 6.64 -10.12
CA VAL A 151 -6.95 7.62 -11.11
C VAL A 151 -6.34 6.92 -12.30
N VAL A 152 -5.59 5.87 -12.07
CA VAL A 152 -5.07 5.01 -13.11
C VAL A 152 -6.19 4.35 -13.89
N ILE A 153 -7.22 3.84 -13.22
CA ILE A 153 -8.42 3.28 -13.85
C ILE A 153 -9.16 4.37 -14.66
N ARG A 154 -9.28 5.59 -14.15
CA ARG A 154 -9.90 6.74 -14.84
C ARG A 154 -9.07 7.23 -16.03
N LEU A 155 -7.75 7.29 -15.91
CA LEU A 155 -6.84 7.61 -17.02
C LEU A 155 -6.93 6.60 -18.15
N LEU A 156 -7.05 5.33 -17.79
CA LEU A 156 -7.21 4.26 -18.76
C LEU A 156 -8.60 4.27 -19.39
N SER A 157 -9.65 4.59 -18.63
CA SER A 157 -10.99 4.77 -19.19
C SER A 157 -11.00 5.94 -20.18
N TRP A 158 -10.30 7.06 -19.88
CA TRP A 158 -10.16 8.18 -20.81
C TRP A 158 -9.36 7.81 -22.07
N LYS A 159 -8.26 7.07 -21.93
CA LYS A 159 -7.48 6.59 -23.07
C LYS A 159 -8.26 5.57 -23.92
N LEU A 160 -9.08 4.75 -23.27
CA LEU A 160 -10.02 3.85 -23.94
C LEU A 160 -11.15 4.61 -24.64
N THR A 161 -11.70 5.67 -24.04
CA THR A 161 -12.72 6.52 -24.70
C THR A 161 -12.14 7.27 -25.90
N SER A 162 -10.87 7.73 -25.82
CA SER A 162 -10.22 8.37 -26.97
C SER A 162 -9.92 7.39 -28.11
N ILE A 163 -9.68 6.12 -27.80
CA ILE A 163 -9.47 5.05 -28.80
C ILE A 163 -10.80 4.53 -29.37
N LEU A 164 -11.88 4.56 -28.57
CA LEU A 164 -13.19 4.02 -28.92
C LEU A 164 -14.22 5.10 -29.32
N ASN A 165 -13.81 6.37 -29.36
CA ASN A 165 -14.64 7.52 -29.81
C ASN A 165 -15.95 7.72 -29.01
N ILE A 166 -15.91 7.50 -27.69
CA ILE A 166 -17.04 7.68 -26.76
C ILE A 166 -16.90 9.02 -26.03
N PRO A 167 -17.89 9.92 -25.96
CA PRO A 167 -17.75 11.25 -25.34
C PRO A 167 -17.57 11.17 -23.82
N CYS A 168 -16.48 11.75 -23.29
CA CYS A 168 -16.14 11.77 -21.88
C CYS A 168 -16.45 13.12 -21.21
N LYS A 169 -17.28 13.11 -20.16
CA LYS A 169 -17.69 14.28 -19.37
C LYS A 169 -17.03 14.34 -18.00
N LEU A 170 -15.74 13.99 -17.85
CA LEU A 170 -15.03 13.88 -16.56
C LEU A 170 -13.57 14.35 -16.65
N LEU A 171 -13.37 15.65 -16.86
CA LEU A 171 -12.02 16.26 -17.02
C LEU A 171 -11.68 17.30 -15.94
N LEU A 172 -12.24 17.21 -14.72
CA LEU A 172 -12.15 18.36 -13.80
C LEU A 172 -11.30 18.19 -12.53
N ASP A 173 -10.69 17.04 -12.25
CA ASP A 173 -9.93 16.85 -10.99
C ASP A 173 -8.42 16.56 -11.14
N PHE A 174 -7.85 16.82 -12.31
CA PHE A 174 -6.44 16.49 -12.60
C PHE A 174 -5.39 17.41 -11.96
N ARG A 175 -5.80 18.56 -11.39
CA ARG A 175 -4.84 19.55 -10.84
C ARG A 175 -4.29 19.22 -9.45
N LEU A 176 -4.94 18.36 -8.67
CA LEU A 176 -4.53 18.09 -7.29
C LEU A 176 -3.45 16.99 -7.15
N ILE A 177 -3.27 16.14 -8.15
CA ILE A 177 -2.42 14.94 -8.05
C ILE A 177 -0.97 15.21 -8.39
N LEU A 178 -0.69 16.24 -9.18
CA LEU A 178 0.69 16.61 -9.57
C LEU A 178 1.47 17.39 -8.49
N GLN A 179 0.83 17.82 -7.41
CA GLN A 179 1.50 18.60 -6.36
C GLN A 179 2.19 17.77 -5.28
N ILE A 180 1.96 16.45 -5.22
CA ILE A 180 2.55 15.57 -4.20
C ILE A 180 3.94 15.05 -4.61
N GLY A 181 4.34 15.22 -5.87
CA GLY A 181 5.60 14.70 -6.42
C GLY A 181 6.78 15.68 -6.51
N THR A 182 6.63 16.95 -6.14
CA THR A 182 7.64 17.99 -6.44
C THR A 182 8.04 18.88 -5.29
N ASN A 183 8.07 18.43 -4.06
CA ASN A 183 8.84 19.14 -3.03
C ASN A 183 10.28 18.63 -3.02
N LYS A 184 11.07 19.04 -4.02
CA LYS A 184 12.50 19.22 -3.85
C LYS A 184 12.68 20.56 -3.15
N SER A 185 13.10 20.50 -1.89
CA SER A 185 13.66 21.62 -1.13
C SER A 185 14.80 22.28 -1.90
N LEU A 186 14.72 23.56 -2.00
CA LEU A 186 15.90 24.46 -2.01
C LEU A 186 16.60 24.38 -0.67
#